data_d1bcf85677a3f0471e36d7f7b95abe33
#
_entry.id   d1bcf85677a3f0471e36d7f7b95abe33
#
_cell.length_a   1.000
_cell.length_b   1.000
_cell.length_c   1.000
_cell.angle_alpha   90.00
_cell.angle_beta   90.00
_cell.angle_gamma   90.00
#
_symmetry.space_group_name_H-M   'P 1'
#
loop_
_entity.id
_entity.type
_entity.pdbx_description
1 polymer ?
#
loop_
_entity_poly.entity_id
_entity_poly.type
_entity_poly.pdbx_seq_one_letter_code
_entity_poly.pdbx_strand_id
1 'polypeptide(L)'
;MSKKTGTKKKQTKHKEKQQGFNDLLIPMLLILCIMPFIVRLALYSCGYAKYPWYSDEDVIMDLYSYYRCYFFEVVAIFTAAVLAFRSGLFPENRKKMKIFIPLAVYAGMILLSTLLSVNMGASFTGNFYQFQGVLVLLGYLVFCLYAYQVMEQEKDYKTIWYGIVAVFIVMAVLGIFQIAKKDLLDFAWMQRLVMSKEQFAEYGGTLETIFSGNNVFLSLYNPNYAGVFLTMFAPVFAVMCSSEKEKKKKIFYGILCAGCLILIWFTYSRSTFFALLVALVVGSILSKEKIGKLMKYILPGILILAVVFVGIDKINDFHYLSRWKEDTPKTKLERMITSKDGVELCYDGKEYLITLEDKKAKIYDKKGRETDIKKVEYSAKMAIAEYDEEKYIDVYLCNQTFTFGKNSKGYYYRTENGKETQLTDIPKVDAGGKEYLGSGRIYIWSRTLPILKKYIVAGSGPDTFAEVFPQNDYVGKAIYANNPARVIEKPHNDYLMQWVQNGFLALVAMIAFYVLLLKKCGTFYYKRELSDIKTRLGLGCYLGCICYMAGSLFNDSTLYTTPVFWIFAGIALASAYEVEK
;
A
#
# COMPACT_ATOMS: atom_id res chain seq x y z
N MET A 1 47.71 -61.01 -44.29
CA MET A 1 47.64 -59.56 -44.55
C MET A 1 46.23 -59.10 -44.39
N SER A 2 45.92 -58.48 -43.25
CA SER A 2 44.60 -57.91 -42.97
C SER A 2 44.80 -56.46 -42.47
N LYS A 3 44.33 -55.49 -43.24
CA LYS A 3 44.38 -54.06 -42.92
C LYS A 3 43.26 -53.72 -41.95
N LYS A 4 43.60 -53.30 -40.70
CA LYS A 4 42.68 -52.64 -39.76
C LYS A 4 42.52 -51.16 -40.18
N THR A 5 41.36 -50.78 -40.62
CA THR A 5 40.95 -49.39 -40.82
C THR A 5 40.37 -48.84 -39.50
N GLY A 6 41.12 -47.95 -38.86
CA GLY A 6 40.69 -47.25 -37.65
C GLY A 6 39.84 -46.04 -38.01
N THR A 7 38.58 -46.06 -37.60
CA THR A 7 37.65 -44.93 -37.74
C THR A 7 37.87 -43.98 -36.55
N LYS A 8 38.49 -42.82 -36.82
CA LYS A 8 38.59 -41.72 -35.85
C LYS A 8 37.20 -41.08 -35.67
N LYS A 9 36.53 -41.31 -34.55
CA LYS A 9 35.40 -40.54 -34.11
C LYS A 9 35.84 -39.09 -33.86
N LYS A 10 35.46 -38.15 -34.71
CA LYS A 10 35.53 -36.71 -34.43
C LYS A 10 34.53 -36.40 -33.32
N GLN A 11 35.02 -36.14 -32.10
CA GLN A 11 34.27 -35.49 -31.07
C GLN A 11 34.05 -34.03 -31.49
N THR A 12 32.89 -33.71 -31.94
CA THR A 12 32.41 -32.33 -32.12
C THR A 12 32.20 -31.72 -30.73
N LYS A 13 33.18 -30.95 -30.25
CA LYS A 13 32.97 -30.03 -29.14
C LYS A 13 31.93 -29.01 -29.56
N HIS A 14 30.70 -29.19 -29.11
CA HIS A 14 29.75 -28.09 -29.08
C HIS A 14 30.35 -26.99 -28.19
N LYS A 15 30.90 -25.94 -28.80
CA LYS A 15 31.14 -24.66 -28.14
C LYS A 15 29.77 -24.19 -27.68
N GLU A 16 29.49 -24.21 -26.35
CA GLU A 16 28.43 -23.42 -25.78
C GLU A 16 28.67 -21.98 -26.22
N LYS A 17 27.84 -21.50 -27.13
CA LYS A 17 27.76 -20.07 -27.43
C LYS A 17 27.47 -19.43 -26.09
N GLN A 18 28.38 -18.60 -25.57
CA GLN A 18 28.07 -17.66 -24.49
C GLN A 18 26.89 -16.82 -25.00
N GLN A 19 25.70 -17.23 -24.64
CA GLN A 19 24.51 -16.44 -24.94
C GLN A 19 24.61 -15.16 -24.12
N GLY A 20 24.63 -14.00 -24.77
CA GLY A 20 24.66 -12.68 -24.18
C GLY A 20 23.51 -12.44 -23.19
N PHE A 21 23.45 -11.24 -22.67
CA PHE A 21 22.35 -10.75 -21.83
C PHE A 21 20.99 -10.96 -22.55
N ASN A 22 19.96 -11.29 -21.80
CA ASN A 22 18.60 -11.43 -22.33
C ASN A 22 17.88 -10.07 -22.22
N ASP A 23 17.85 -9.33 -23.33
CA ASP A 23 17.27 -7.98 -23.38
C ASP A 23 15.78 -7.95 -23.01
N LEU A 24 15.08 -9.09 -23.09
CA LEU A 24 13.70 -9.21 -22.65
C LEU A 24 13.54 -9.04 -21.12
N LEU A 25 14.61 -9.07 -20.34
CA LEU A 25 14.54 -8.80 -18.90
C LEU A 25 14.55 -7.30 -18.58
N ILE A 26 14.93 -6.44 -19.53
CA ILE A 26 15.05 -4.99 -19.31
C ILE A 26 13.79 -4.38 -18.70
N PRO A 27 12.57 -4.61 -19.22
CA PRO A 27 11.36 -4.02 -18.62
C PRO A 27 11.17 -4.39 -17.16
N MET A 28 11.43 -5.64 -16.79
CA MET A 28 11.32 -6.09 -15.39
C MET A 28 12.39 -5.44 -14.52
N LEU A 29 13.63 -5.31 -15.00
CA LEU A 29 14.71 -4.65 -14.28
C LEU A 29 14.45 -3.15 -14.11
N LEU A 30 13.86 -2.47 -15.08
CA LEU A 30 13.45 -1.08 -14.96
C LEU A 30 12.44 -0.91 -13.81
N ILE A 31 11.47 -1.81 -13.69
CA ILE A 31 10.48 -1.75 -12.61
C ILE A 31 11.08 -2.16 -11.26
N LEU A 32 11.86 -3.23 -11.22
CA LEU A 32 12.43 -3.74 -9.96
C LEU A 32 13.56 -2.85 -9.42
N CYS A 33 14.42 -2.32 -10.31
CA CYS A 33 15.69 -1.71 -9.91
C CYS A 33 15.76 -0.20 -10.09
N ILE A 34 14.98 0.39 -11.00
CA ILE A 34 15.03 1.85 -11.28
C ILE A 34 13.82 2.56 -10.68
N MET A 35 12.62 2.06 -10.93
CA MET A 35 11.39 2.72 -10.50
C MET A 35 11.35 3.03 -8.99
N PRO A 36 11.84 2.17 -8.06
CA PRO A 36 11.83 2.48 -6.64
C PRO A 36 12.63 3.75 -6.25
N PHE A 37 13.56 4.19 -7.09
CA PHE A 37 14.40 5.37 -6.84
C PHE A 37 13.94 6.63 -7.58
N ILE A 38 12.82 6.59 -8.29
CA ILE A 38 12.25 7.78 -8.92
C ILE A 38 11.62 8.65 -7.84
N VAL A 39 12.34 9.72 -7.48
CA VAL A 39 11.92 10.74 -6.52
C VAL A 39 12.15 12.09 -7.20
N ARG A 40 11.08 12.85 -7.46
CA ARG A 40 11.16 14.15 -8.11
C ARG A 40 9.92 14.98 -7.80
N LEU A 41 10.11 16.24 -7.41
CA LEU A 41 9.02 17.14 -7.07
C LEU A 41 8.15 17.45 -8.30
N ALA A 42 6.87 17.16 -8.17
CA ALA A 42 5.82 17.57 -9.08
C ALA A 42 4.85 18.51 -8.35
N LEU A 43 4.37 19.53 -9.05
CA LEU A 43 3.30 20.42 -8.62
C LEU A 43 2.14 20.27 -9.61
N TYR A 44 0.96 19.96 -9.11
CA TYR A 44 -0.22 19.78 -9.97
C TYR A 44 -1.52 20.07 -9.21
N SER A 45 -2.60 20.42 -9.94
CA SER A 45 -3.92 20.60 -9.37
C SER A 45 -4.58 19.23 -9.13
N CYS A 46 -5.14 19.04 -7.92
CA CYS A 46 -5.87 17.82 -7.58
C CYS A 46 -7.33 17.84 -8.07
N GLY A 47 -7.88 19.02 -8.37
CA GLY A 47 -9.26 19.20 -8.80
C GLY A 47 -10.31 18.98 -7.71
N TYR A 48 -9.91 18.88 -6.44
CA TYR A 48 -10.83 18.64 -5.31
C TYR A 48 -11.26 19.90 -4.58
N ALA A 49 -10.67 21.06 -4.87
CA ALA A 49 -11.07 22.34 -4.27
C ALA A 49 -12.56 22.69 -4.43
N LYS A 50 -13.23 22.09 -5.41
CA LYS A 50 -14.69 22.23 -5.61
C LYS A 50 -15.56 21.58 -4.54
N TYR A 51 -15.03 20.58 -3.83
CA TYR A 51 -15.79 19.83 -2.84
C TYR A 51 -15.76 20.50 -1.47
N PRO A 52 -16.88 20.55 -0.72
CA PRO A 52 -16.91 21.14 0.62
C PRO A 52 -16.00 20.42 1.63
N TRP A 53 -15.81 19.13 1.47
CA TRP A 53 -15.01 18.31 2.36
C TRP A 53 -13.50 18.39 2.12
N TYR A 54 -13.06 19.10 1.08
CA TYR A 54 -11.65 19.30 0.78
C TYR A 54 -11.23 20.69 1.26
N SER A 55 -10.28 20.75 2.21
CA SER A 55 -9.84 21.99 2.85
C SER A 55 -8.45 22.46 2.41
N ASP A 56 -7.67 21.54 1.82
CA ASP A 56 -6.32 21.87 1.38
C ASP A 56 -6.30 22.72 0.11
N GLU A 57 -5.13 23.25 -0.24
CA GLU A 57 -4.91 23.95 -1.49
C GLU A 57 -5.11 23.01 -2.70
N ASP A 58 -5.56 23.57 -3.82
CA ASP A 58 -5.75 22.79 -5.05
C ASP A 58 -4.42 22.29 -5.63
N VAL A 59 -3.31 23.01 -5.38
CA VAL A 59 -1.97 22.62 -5.82
C VAL A 59 -1.35 21.68 -4.80
N ILE A 60 -1.06 20.46 -5.24
CA ILE A 60 -0.43 19.43 -4.44
C ILE A 60 1.05 19.30 -4.82
N MET A 61 1.89 19.15 -3.79
CA MET A 61 3.29 18.81 -3.92
C MET A 61 3.47 17.29 -3.77
N ASP A 62 3.92 16.62 -4.82
CA ASP A 62 4.23 15.19 -4.82
C ASP A 62 5.67 14.93 -5.22
N LEU A 63 6.38 14.15 -4.41
CA LEU A 63 7.77 13.75 -4.66
C LEU A 63 7.89 12.33 -5.21
N TYR A 64 6.89 11.48 -4.98
CA TYR A 64 7.07 10.05 -5.08
C TYR A 64 6.19 9.38 -6.13
N SER A 65 4.96 9.87 -6.34
CA SER A 65 3.94 9.14 -7.12
C SER A 65 3.88 9.59 -8.57
N TYR A 66 3.84 10.91 -8.81
CA TYR A 66 3.58 11.50 -10.12
C TYR A 66 4.50 10.98 -11.22
N TYR A 67 5.81 11.24 -11.12
CA TYR A 67 6.77 10.80 -12.15
C TYR A 67 6.95 9.29 -12.20
N ARG A 68 6.76 8.62 -11.07
CA ARG A 68 6.80 7.15 -10.99
C ARG A 68 5.64 6.52 -11.75
N CYS A 69 4.45 7.11 -11.68
CA CYS A 69 3.29 6.67 -12.45
C CYS A 69 3.56 6.71 -13.95
N TYR A 70 3.96 7.85 -14.48
CA TYR A 70 4.25 7.98 -15.92
C TYR A 70 5.39 7.05 -16.37
N PHE A 71 6.43 6.92 -15.55
CA PHE A 71 7.49 5.95 -15.84
C PHE A 71 6.94 4.52 -15.93
N PHE A 72 6.12 4.13 -14.97
CA PHE A 72 5.49 2.80 -14.95
C PHE A 72 4.61 2.58 -16.17
N GLU A 73 3.75 3.53 -16.51
CA GLU A 73 2.83 3.45 -17.66
C GLU A 73 3.58 3.28 -18.98
N VAL A 74 4.62 4.09 -19.22
CA VAL A 74 5.45 4.00 -20.43
C VAL A 74 6.10 2.62 -20.53
N VAL A 75 6.71 2.12 -19.45
CA VAL A 75 7.34 0.81 -19.43
C VAL A 75 6.30 -0.31 -19.58
N ALA A 76 5.11 -0.18 -18.98
CA ALA A 76 4.03 -1.16 -19.08
C ALA A 76 3.47 -1.25 -20.51
N ILE A 77 3.24 -0.11 -21.19
CA ILE A 77 2.80 -0.06 -22.58
C ILE A 77 3.84 -0.71 -23.50
N PHE A 78 5.13 -0.35 -23.32
CA PHE A 78 6.21 -0.97 -24.07
C PHE A 78 6.27 -2.49 -23.84
N THR A 79 6.14 -2.92 -22.58
CA THR A 79 6.14 -4.34 -22.20
C THR A 79 4.97 -5.10 -22.85
N ALA A 80 3.78 -4.49 -22.86
CA ALA A 80 2.60 -5.06 -23.53
C ALA A 80 2.83 -5.21 -25.04
N ALA A 81 3.43 -4.21 -25.68
CA ALA A 81 3.77 -4.27 -27.12
C ALA A 81 4.79 -5.39 -27.42
N VAL A 82 5.86 -5.50 -26.62
CA VAL A 82 6.85 -6.59 -26.74
C VAL A 82 6.20 -7.96 -26.56
N LEU A 83 5.31 -8.10 -25.56
CA LEU A 83 4.58 -9.35 -25.30
C LEU A 83 3.67 -9.72 -26.47
N ALA A 84 2.93 -8.77 -27.01
CA ALA A 84 2.05 -8.97 -28.17
C ALA A 84 2.84 -9.38 -29.42
N PHE A 85 3.93 -8.67 -29.71
CA PHE A 85 4.82 -8.95 -30.86
C PHE A 85 5.44 -10.34 -30.74
N ARG A 86 6.03 -10.70 -29.58
CA ARG A 86 6.59 -12.02 -29.31
C ARG A 86 5.54 -13.13 -29.49
N SER A 87 4.35 -12.92 -28.93
CA SER A 87 3.27 -13.90 -29.02
C SER A 87 2.70 -14.05 -30.42
N GLY A 88 2.74 -13.02 -31.24
CA GLY A 88 2.31 -13.06 -32.65
C GLY A 88 3.29 -13.78 -33.56
N LEU A 89 4.59 -13.44 -33.46
CA LEU A 89 5.63 -13.98 -34.34
C LEU A 89 6.12 -15.39 -33.93
N PHE A 90 6.05 -15.73 -32.64
CA PHE A 90 6.58 -17.00 -32.12
C PHE A 90 5.52 -17.73 -31.30
N PRO A 91 4.41 -18.20 -31.94
CA PRO A 91 3.31 -18.84 -31.21
C PRO A 91 3.73 -20.15 -30.50
N GLU A 92 4.77 -20.83 -31.01
CA GLU A 92 5.36 -22.04 -30.44
C GLU A 92 6.03 -21.80 -29.08
N ASN A 93 6.45 -20.57 -28.81
CA ASN A 93 7.06 -20.18 -27.54
C ASN A 93 6.04 -19.80 -26.45
N ARG A 94 4.74 -19.86 -26.75
CA ARG A 94 3.70 -19.53 -25.78
C ARG A 94 3.57 -20.63 -24.73
N LYS A 95 3.77 -20.24 -23.48
CA LYS A 95 3.46 -21.11 -22.32
C LYS A 95 1.94 -21.23 -22.15
N LYS A 96 1.50 -22.29 -21.46
CA LYS A 96 0.08 -22.52 -21.16
C LYS A 96 -0.54 -21.35 -20.40
N MET A 97 -1.64 -20.79 -20.93
CA MET A 97 -2.25 -19.55 -20.45
C MET A 97 -3.49 -19.73 -19.56
N LYS A 98 -3.97 -20.97 -19.39
CA LYS A 98 -5.24 -21.22 -18.67
C LYS A 98 -5.30 -20.66 -17.25
N ILE A 99 -4.14 -20.60 -16.57
CA ILE A 99 -4.05 -20.05 -15.21
C ILE A 99 -4.36 -18.54 -15.16
N PHE A 100 -4.25 -17.85 -16.29
CA PHE A 100 -4.48 -16.40 -16.40
C PHE A 100 -5.92 -16.03 -16.80
N ILE A 101 -6.82 -17.01 -17.00
CA ILE A 101 -8.23 -16.72 -17.29
C ILE A 101 -8.87 -15.79 -16.25
N PRO A 102 -8.68 -16.00 -14.93
CA PRO A 102 -9.21 -15.06 -13.95
C PRO A 102 -8.65 -13.64 -14.08
N LEU A 103 -7.37 -13.49 -14.48
CA LEU A 103 -6.81 -12.16 -14.72
C LEU A 103 -7.40 -11.49 -15.97
N ALA A 104 -7.78 -12.24 -16.99
CA ALA A 104 -8.49 -11.69 -18.15
C ALA A 104 -9.89 -11.19 -17.75
N VAL A 105 -10.60 -11.92 -16.87
CA VAL A 105 -11.87 -11.47 -16.29
C VAL A 105 -11.65 -10.21 -15.46
N TYR A 106 -10.63 -10.20 -14.60
CA TYR A 106 -10.27 -9.05 -13.77
C TYR A 106 -9.96 -7.81 -14.63
N ALA A 107 -9.17 -7.96 -15.69
CA ALA A 107 -8.89 -6.88 -16.65
C ALA A 107 -10.17 -6.36 -17.33
N GLY A 108 -11.08 -7.25 -17.73
CA GLY A 108 -12.38 -6.88 -18.29
C GLY A 108 -13.23 -6.07 -17.30
N MET A 109 -13.21 -6.42 -16.01
CA MET A 109 -13.94 -5.69 -14.98
C MET A 109 -13.32 -4.32 -14.67
N ILE A 110 -11.98 -4.20 -14.70
CA ILE A 110 -11.28 -2.91 -14.59
C ILE A 110 -11.73 -1.99 -15.73
N LEU A 111 -11.74 -2.49 -16.98
CA LEU A 111 -12.20 -1.70 -18.13
C LEU A 111 -13.67 -1.31 -18.00
N LEU A 112 -14.53 -2.23 -17.62
CA LEU A 112 -15.95 -1.97 -17.42
C LEU A 112 -16.18 -0.90 -16.34
N SER A 113 -15.50 -1.01 -15.19
CA SER A 113 -15.63 -0.03 -14.10
C SER A 113 -15.05 1.34 -14.49
N THR A 114 -14.02 1.38 -15.34
CA THR A 114 -13.51 2.64 -15.90
C THR A 114 -14.54 3.33 -16.79
N LEU A 115 -15.20 2.58 -17.67
CA LEU A 115 -16.23 3.12 -18.57
C LEU A 115 -17.48 3.60 -17.82
N LEU A 116 -17.80 2.98 -16.69
CA LEU A 116 -18.94 3.32 -15.84
C LEU A 116 -18.55 4.16 -14.61
N SER A 117 -17.36 4.73 -14.62
CA SER A 117 -16.78 5.42 -13.47
C SER A 117 -17.57 6.67 -13.08
N VAL A 118 -17.60 6.93 -11.77
CA VAL A 118 -18.11 8.19 -11.19
C VAL A 118 -17.25 9.40 -11.58
N ASN A 119 -15.97 9.16 -11.91
CA ASN A 119 -15.02 10.14 -12.42
C ASN A 119 -14.09 9.48 -13.43
N MET A 120 -14.48 9.55 -14.71
CA MET A 120 -13.72 8.91 -15.79
C MET A 120 -12.29 9.47 -15.93
N GLY A 121 -12.10 10.78 -15.69
CA GLY A 121 -10.76 11.40 -15.71
C GLY A 121 -9.82 10.75 -14.68
N ALA A 122 -10.23 10.71 -13.41
CA ALA A 122 -9.47 10.06 -12.34
C ALA A 122 -9.24 8.58 -12.63
N SER A 123 -10.22 7.87 -13.22
CA SER A 123 -10.06 6.45 -13.55
C SER A 123 -9.07 6.20 -14.70
N PHE A 124 -8.86 7.16 -15.59
CA PHE A 124 -7.84 7.04 -16.64
C PHE A 124 -6.44 7.41 -16.14
N THR A 125 -6.28 8.57 -15.52
CA THR A 125 -4.96 9.13 -15.15
C THR A 125 -4.50 8.74 -13.75
N GLY A 126 -5.39 8.19 -12.94
CA GLY A 126 -5.20 8.06 -11.49
C GLY A 126 -5.55 9.37 -10.77
N ASN A 127 -5.81 9.25 -9.47
CA ASN A 127 -6.07 10.35 -8.59
C ASN A 127 -4.81 10.71 -7.79
N PHE A 128 -4.75 11.89 -7.21
CA PHE A 128 -3.61 12.32 -6.43
C PHE A 128 -3.32 11.35 -5.26
N TYR A 129 -2.05 11.29 -4.85
CA TYR A 129 -1.48 10.34 -3.89
C TYR A 129 -1.38 8.88 -4.33
N GLN A 130 -2.23 8.36 -5.22
CA GLN A 130 -2.19 6.93 -5.58
C GLN A 130 -1.79 6.71 -7.04
N PHE A 131 -2.30 7.51 -7.96
CA PHE A 131 -2.04 7.40 -9.40
C PHE A 131 -2.24 5.99 -9.95
N GLN A 132 -3.30 5.30 -9.51
CA GLN A 132 -3.62 3.93 -9.93
C GLN A 132 -4.80 3.89 -10.91
N GLY A 133 -4.69 4.65 -11.99
CA GLY A 133 -5.64 4.61 -13.09
C GLY A 133 -5.63 3.26 -13.84
N VAL A 134 -6.50 3.15 -14.83
CA VAL A 134 -6.69 1.92 -15.63
C VAL A 134 -5.40 1.40 -16.25
N LEU A 135 -4.53 2.28 -16.77
CA LEU A 135 -3.26 1.88 -17.39
C LEU A 135 -2.31 1.24 -16.38
N VAL A 136 -2.28 1.78 -15.16
CA VAL A 136 -1.46 1.23 -14.07
C VAL A 136 -1.98 -0.14 -13.64
N LEU A 137 -3.29 -0.29 -13.43
CA LEU A 137 -3.86 -1.57 -13.02
C LEU A 137 -3.68 -2.66 -14.08
N LEU A 138 -3.90 -2.34 -15.36
CA LEU A 138 -3.63 -3.28 -16.46
C LEU A 138 -2.14 -3.57 -16.61
N GLY A 139 -1.29 -2.58 -16.40
CA GLY A 139 0.17 -2.74 -16.40
C GLY A 139 0.66 -3.76 -15.39
N TYR A 140 0.04 -3.82 -14.21
CA TYR A 140 0.35 -4.86 -13.21
C TYR A 140 0.14 -6.28 -13.78
N LEU A 141 -0.98 -6.50 -14.45
CA LEU A 141 -1.31 -7.80 -15.05
C LEU A 141 -0.37 -8.13 -16.20
N VAL A 142 -0.02 -7.13 -17.01
CA VAL A 142 0.96 -7.25 -18.08
C VAL A 142 2.31 -7.72 -17.54
N PHE A 143 2.82 -7.15 -16.43
CA PHE A 143 4.09 -7.57 -15.85
C PHE A 143 4.06 -8.99 -15.30
N CYS A 144 2.95 -9.44 -14.70
CA CYS A 144 2.81 -10.83 -14.27
C CYS A 144 2.90 -11.80 -15.46
N LEU A 145 2.14 -11.51 -16.50
CA LEU A 145 2.11 -12.32 -17.71
C LEU A 145 3.46 -12.30 -18.45
N TYR A 146 4.08 -11.12 -18.53
CA TYR A 146 5.38 -10.94 -19.14
C TYR A 146 6.46 -11.73 -18.43
N ALA A 147 6.57 -11.58 -17.10
CA ALA A 147 7.51 -12.32 -16.28
C ALA A 147 7.35 -13.83 -16.47
N TYR A 148 6.10 -14.32 -16.46
CA TYR A 148 5.81 -15.73 -16.73
C TYR A 148 6.31 -16.20 -18.10
N GLN A 149 6.16 -15.37 -19.16
CA GLN A 149 6.52 -15.74 -20.52
C GLN A 149 8.03 -15.68 -20.82
N VAL A 150 8.76 -14.72 -20.21
CA VAL A 150 10.16 -14.45 -20.57
C VAL A 150 11.18 -15.17 -19.68
N MET A 151 10.80 -15.61 -18.48
CA MET A 151 11.68 -16.32 -17.56
C MET A 151 11.82 -17.79 -18.01
N GLU A 152 12.95 -18.12 -18.66
CA GLU A 152 13.17 -19.45 -19.26
C GLU A 152 14.45 -20.12 -18.76
N GLN A 153 15.58 -19.41 -18.83
CA GLN A 153 16.90 -20.00 -18.58
C GLN A 153 17.42 -19.66 -17.16
N GLU A 154 18.30 -20.48 -16.63
CA GLU A 154 18.93 -20.18 -15.33
C GLU A 154 19.61 -18.81 -15.27
N LYS A 155 20.18 -18.34 -16.38
CA LYS A 155 20.79 -17.01 -16.46
C LYS A 155 19.79 -15.90 -16.23
N ASP A 156 18.51 -16.06 -16.65
CA ASP A 156 17.46 -15.08 -16.47
C ASP A 156 17.17 -14.92 -14.98
N TYR A 157 17.04 -16.05 -14.26
CA TYR A 157 16.85 -16.04 -12.80
C TYR A 157 18.07 -15.47 -12.07
N LYS A 158 19.30 -15.75 -12.52
CA LYS A 158 20.52 -15.14 -11.97
C LYS A 158 20.52 -13.64 -12.16
N THR A 159 20.13 -13.16 -13.33
CA THR A 159 20.07 -11.71 -13.63
C THR A 159 19.07 -11.00 -12.73
N ILE A 160 17.86 -11.54 -12.58
CA ILE A 160 16.84 -10.98 -11.66
C ILE A 160 17.32 -11.05 -10.20
N TRP A 161 17.95 -12.14 -9.79
CA TRP A 161 18.55 -12.25 -8.45
C TRP A 161 19.57 -11.14 -8.18
N TYR A 162 20.49 -10.88 -9.11
CA TYR A 162 21.45 -9.78 -8.97
C TYR A 162 20.76 -8.41 -8.93
N GLY A 163 19.70 -8.21 -9.71
CA GLY A 163 18.87 -7.02 -9.65
C GLY A 163 18.23 -6.83 -8.26
N ILE A 164 17.64 -7.89 -7.69
CA ILE A 164 17.05 -7.90 -6.34
C ILE A 164 18.12 -7.54 -5.29
N VAL A 165 19.31 -8.11 -5.39
CA VAL A 165 20.41 -7.80 -4.46
C VAL A 165 20.85 -6.34 -4.60
N ALA A 166 21.01 -5.86 -5.83
CA ALA A 166 21.46 -4.49 -6.09
C ALA A 166 20.47 -3.45 -5.54
N VAL A 167 19.17 -3.61 -5.83
CA VAL A 167 18.16 -2.68 -5.32
C VAL A 167 18.09 -2.72 -3.79
N PHE A 168 18.19 -3.91 -3.20
CA PHE A 168 18.19 -4.03 -1.74
C PHE A 168 19.40 -3.35 -1.10
N ILE A 169 20.60 -3.47 -1.66
CA ILE A 169 21.80 -2.80 -1.13
C ILE A 169 21.61 -1.28 -1.12
N VAL A 170 21.09 -0.69 -2.20
CA VAL A 170 20.82 0.75 -2.26
C VAL A 170 19.74 1.14 -1.24
N MET A 171 18.65 0.37 -1.15
CA MET A 171 17.61 0.59 -0.14
C MET A 171 18.15 0.47 1.29
N ALA A 172 19.07 -0.47 1.54
CA ALA A 172 19.69 -0.63 2.85
C ALA A 172 20.54 0.59 3.23
N VAL A 173 21.26 1.18 2.28
CA VAL A 173 21.99 2.43 2.51
C VAL A 173 21.03 3.56 2.89
N LEU A 174 19.94 3.76 2.14
CA LEU A 174 18.90 4.75 2.48
C LEU A 174 18.33 4.51 3.88
N GLY A 175 17.99 3.25 4.18
CA GLY A 175 17.44 2.87 5.48
C GLY A 175 18.41 3.11 6.64
N ILE A 176 19.70 2.91 6.47
CA ILE A 176 20.73 3.20 7.48
C ILE A 176 20.76 4.71 7.79
N PHE A 177 20.70 5.57 6.78
CA PHE A 177 20.61 7.01 6.99
C PHE A 177 19.34 7.38 7.78
N GLN A 178 18.19 6.80 7.43
CA GLN A 178 16.92 7.06 8.11
C GLN A 178 16.91 6.53 9.56
N ILE A 179 17.52 5.35 9.84
CA ILE A 179 17.74 4.85 11.20
C ILE A 179 18.61 5.84 12.01
N ALA A 180 19.61 6.43 11.38
CA ALA A 180 20.45 7.46 11.99
C ALA A 180 19.75 8.83 12.13
N LYS A 181 18.44 8.91 11.84
CA LYS A 181 17.60 10.13 11.85
C LYS A 181 18.13 11.23 10.91
N LYS A 182 18.69 10.82 9.78
CA LYS A 182 19.16 11.71 8.71
C LYS A 182 18.58 11.19 7.40
N ASP A 183 17.66 11.94 6.80
CA ASP A 183 17.19 11.62 5.46
C ASP A 183 18.12 12.22 4.41
N LEU A 184 18.25 11.56 3.26
CA LEU A 184 19.04 12.13 2.16
C LEU A 184 18.40 13.41 1.59
N LEU A 185 17.08 13.55 1.70
CA LEU A 185 16.37 14.77 1.30
C LEU A 185 16.64 15.97 2.20
N ASP A 186 17.23 15.77 3.39
CA ASP A 186 17.66 16.87 4.26
C ASP A 186 18.91 17.59 3.70
N PHE A 187 19.61 16.98 2.74
CA PHE A 187 20.81 17.56 2.15
C PHE A 187 20.51 18.36 0.88
N ALA A 188 21.01 19.62 0.82
CA ALA A 188 20.78 20.52 -0.31
C ALA A 188 21.20 19.95 -1.68
N TRP A 189 22.24 19.10 -1.73
CA TRP A 189 22.66 18.46 -2.98
C TRP A 189 21.61 17.45 -3.50
N MET A 190 20.92 16.71 -2.59
CA MET A 190 19.87 15.79 -2.96
C MET A 190 18.61 16.57 -3.39
N GLN A 191 18.25 17.64 -2.66
CA GLN A 191 17.12 18.50 -3.05
C GLN A 191 17.30 19.07 -4.45
N ARG A 192 18.53 19.46 -4.83
CA ARG A 192 18.85 19.90 -6.21
C ARG A 192 18.70 18.82 -7.28
N LEU A 193 18.80 17.54 -6.92
CA LEU A 193 18.56 16.43 -7.85
C LEU A 193 17.07 16.16 -8.06
N VAL A 194 16.25 16.34 -7.01
CA VAL A 194 14.83 16.03 -7.05
C VAL A 194 13.94 17.22 -7.41
N MET A 195 14.48 18.43 -7.53
CA MET A 195 13.79 19.66 -7.87
C MET A 195 14.36 20.30 -9.14
N SER A 196 13.57 21.13 -9.83
CA SER A 196 14.10 22.07 -10.83
C SER A 196 14.86 23.21 -10.13
N LYS A 197 15.58 24.03 -10.90
CA LYS A 197 16.29 25.20 -10.35
C LYS A 197 15.33 26.19 -9.71
N GLU A 198 14.18 26.40 -10.32
CA GLU A 198 13.13 27.30 -9.87
C GLU A 198 12.49 26.77 -8.59
N GLN A 199 12.13 25.49 -8.56
CA GLN A 199 11.59 24.83 -7.37
C GLN A 199 12.58 24.83 -6.21
N PHE A 200 13.90 24.62 -6.48
CA PHE A 200 14.91 24.70 -5.44
C PHE A 200 15.09 26.11 -4.90
N ALA A 201 14.93 27.14 -5.72
CA ALA A 201 14.99 28.54 -5.27
C ALA A 201 13.79 28.89 -4.36
N GLU A 202 12.63 28.30 -4.60
CA GLU A 202 11.39 28.56 -3.85
C GLU A 202 11.25 27.67 -2.61
N TYR A 203 11.51 26.36 -2.73
CA TYR A 203 11.26 25.34 -1.69
C TYR A 203 12.55 24.75 -1.10
N GLY A 204 13.72 25.10 -1.60
CA GLY A 204 14.99 24.56 -1.13
C GLY A 204 15.24 24.88 0.35
N GLY A 205 15.55 23.83 1.14
CA GLY A 205 15.76 23.95 2.59
C GLY A 205 14.48 23.88 3.43
N THR A 206 13.28 23.95 2.83
CA THR A 206 11.98 23.82 3.52
C THR A 206 11.29 22.48 3.29
N LEU A 207 11.86 21.63 2.42
CA LEU A 207 11.29 20.34 2.08
C LEU A 207 11.50 19.38 3.26
N GLU A 208 10.45 19.15 4.02
CA GLU A 208 10.43 18.15 5.08
C GLU A 208 9.53 16.98 4.68
N THR A 209 10.01 15.76 4.89
CA THR A 209 9.16 14.57 4.75
C THR A 209 8.47 14.28 6.08
N ILE A 210 7.17 13.94 6.03
CA ILE A 210 6.32 13.69 7.22
C ILE A 210 6.93 12.63 8.14
N PHE A 211 7.73 11.72 7.60
CA PHE A 211 8.32 10.59 8.32
C PHE A 211 9.82 10.78 8.66
N SER A 212 10.42 11.91 8.26
CA SER A 212 11.83 12.18 8.54
C SER A 212 12.12 12.12 10.04
N GLY A 213 13.23 11.48 10.38
CA GLY A 213 13.71 11.36 11.77
C GLY A 213 12.96 10.36 12.66
N ASN A 214 11.88 9.74 12.20
CA ASN A 214 11.04 8.85 13.02
C ASN A 214 10.98 7.39 12.54
N ASN A 215 10.93 7.14 11.23
CA ASN A 215 10.70 5.82 10.67
C ASN A 215 11.54 5.58 9.42
N VAL A 216 11.80 4.31 9.10
CA VAL A 216 12.32 3.90 7.81
C VAL A 216 11.18 3.83 6.80
N PHE A 217 11.22 4.68 5.78
CA PHE A 217 10.27 4.69 4.65
C PHE A 217 10.99 4.53 3.30
N LEU A 218 12.33 4.48 3.31
CA LEU A 218 13.19 4.36 2.14
C LEU A 218 12.94 5.51 1.14
N SER A 219 12.74 5.16 -0.13
CA SER A 219 12.27 6.06 -1.18
C SER A 219 10.80 5.79 -1.55
N LEU A 220 10.00 5.19 -0.65
CA LEU A 220 8.69 4.65 -0.95
C LEU A 220 7.53 5.40 -0.29
N TYR A 221 7.72 6.70 0.01
CA TYR A 221 6.71 7.61 0.56
C TYR A 221 6.28 7.31 2.00
N ASN A 222 5.97 6.05 2.34
CA ASN A 222 5.33 5.69 3.61
C ASN A 222 6.01 4.45 4.24
N PRO A 223 6.24 4.43 5.56
CA PRO A 223 6.81 3.27 6.26
C PRO A 223 6.05 1.96 6.04
N ASN A 224 4.72 1.99 5.93
CA ASN A 224 3.95 0.78 5.64
C ASN A 224 4.27 0.21 4.25
N TYR A 225 4.47 1.07 3.24
CA TYR A 225 4.84 0.62 1.89
C TYR A 225 6.26 0.07 1.87
N ALA A 226 7.20 0.73 2.56
CA ALA A 226 8.55 0.22 2.73
C ALA A 226 8.54 -1.15 3.42
N GLY A 227 7.72 -1.32 4.45
CA GLY A 227 7.52 -2.59 5.13
C GLY A 227 7.01 -3.68 4.20
N VAL A 228 5.93 -3.43 3.44
CA VAL A 228 5.38 -4.40 2.47
C VAL A 228 6.40 -4.74 1.38
N PHE A 229 7.12 -3.75 0.85
CA PHE A 229 8.19 -3.97 -0.12
C PHE A 229 9.27 -4.92 0.43
N LEU A 230 9.80 -4.62 1.60
CA LEU A 230 10.84 -5.42 2.25
C LEU A 230 10.36 -6.84 2.61
N THR A 231 9.08 -7.02 3.01
CA THR A 231 8.54 -8.36 3.30
C THR A 231 8.46 -9.26 2.08
N MET A 232 8.41 -8.72 0.87
CA MET A 232 8.52 -9.52 -0.35
C MET A 232 9.95 -9.99 -0.59
N PHE A 233 10.97 -9.22 -0.20
CA PHE A 233 12.39 -9.56 -0.37
C PHE A 233 12.91 -10.51 0.72
N ALA A 234 12.45 -10.37 1.95
CA ALA A 234 12.93 -11.16 3.09
C ALA A 234 12.85 -12.68 2.85
N PRO A 235 11.73 -13.26 2.34
CA PRO A 235 11.67 -14.69 2.03
C PRO A 235 12.62 -15.09 0.90
N VAL A 236 12.87 -14.23 -0.09
CA VAL A 236 13.84 -14.50 -1.16
C VAL A 236 15.24 -14.69 -0.57
N PHE A 237 15.67 -13.77 0.29
CA PHE A 237 16.97 -13.87 0.96
C PHE A 237 17.05 -15.08 1.90
N ALA A 238 15.97 -15.37 2.63
CA ALA A 238 15.89 -16.52 3.54
C ALA A 238 16.00 -17.85 2.78
N VAL A 239 15.32 -18.02 1.65
CA VAL A 239 15.39 -19.21 0.80
C VAL A 239 16.80 -19.35 0.20
N MET A 240 17.37 -18.27 -0.32
CA MET A 240 18.72 -18.28 -0.87
C MET A 240 19.75 -18.65 0.20
N CYS A 241 19.64 -18.10 1.41
CA CYS A 241 20.54 -18.40 2.53
C CYS A 241 20.41 -19.86 3.00
N SER A 242 19.18 -20.36 3.18
CA SER A 242 18.94 -21.71 3.71
C SER A 242 19.38 -22.81 2.75
N SER A 243 19.24 -22.57 1.44
CA SER A 243 19.56 -23.54 0.39
C SER A 243 21.01 -23.48 -0.11
N GLU A 244 21.80 -22.49 0.30
CA GLU A 244 23.18 -22.32 -0.16
C GLU A 244 24.13 -23.25 0.61
N LYS A 245 25.02 -23.93 -0.13
CA LYS A 245 26.03 -24.85 0.42
C LYS A 245 27.38 -24.17 0.62
N GLU A 246 27.72 -23.19 -0.21
CA GLU A 246 28.99 -22.46 -0.10
C GLU A 246 28.94 -21.48 1.07
N LYS A 247 29.80 -21.69 2.06
CA LYS A 247 29.83 -20.94 3.33
C LYS A 247 29.88 -19.40 3.12
N LYS A 248 30.71 -18.91 2.18
CA LYS A 248 30.84 -17.46 1.92
C LYS A 248 29.56 -16.86 1.39
N LYS A 249 28.93 -17.51 0.40
CA LYS A 249 27.64 -17.06 -0.15
C LYS A 249 26.52 -17.15 0.87
N LYS A 250 26.49 -18.22 1.67
CA LYS A 250 25.52 -18.39 2.75
C LYS A 250 25.60 -17.26 3.77
N ILE A 251 26.81 -16.86 4.18
CA ILE A 251 27.01 -15.72 5.09
C ILE A 251 26.51 -14.43 4.42
N PHE A 252 26.87 -14.19 3.16
CA PHE A 252 26.42 -13.01 2.43
C PHE A 252 24.88 -12.93 2.34
N TYR A 253 24.20 -14.03 1.97
CA TYR A 253 22.73 -14.08 1.92
C TYR A 253 22.10 -13.93 3.31
N GLY A 254 22.76 -14.44 4.34
CA GLY A 254 22.36 -14.23 5.74
C GLY A 254 22.43 -12.76 6.16
N ILE A 255 23.46 -12.03 5.74
CA ILE A 255 23.60 -10.59 5.97
C ILE A 255 22.47 -9.82 5.25
N LEU A 256 22.15 -10.16 4.00
CA LEU A 256 21.03 -9.54 3.28
C LEU A 256 19.70 -9.79 4.01
N CYS A 257 19.45 -11.02 4.46
CA CYS A 257 18.24 -11.37 5.19
C CYS A 257 18.14 -10.60 6.52
N ALA A 258 19.22 -10.59 7.31
CA ALA A 258 19.27 -9.87 8.59
C ALA A 258 19.09 -8.36 8.40
N GLY A 259 19.77 -7.77 7.44
CA GLY A 259 19.61 -6.34 7.08
C GLY A 259 18.16 -6.01 6.67
N CYS A 260 17.54 -6.89 5.87
CA CYS A 260 16.14 -6.71 5.48
C CYS A 260 15.20 -6.75 6.70
N LEU A 261 15.39 -7.69 7.63
CA LEU A 261 14.59 -7.79 8.85
C LEU A 261 14.80 -6.58 9.78
N ILE A 262 16.04 -6.06 9.88
CA ILE A 262 16.34 -4.84 10.64
C ILE A 262 15.60 -3.65 10.04
N LEU A 263 15.63 -3.47 8.73
CA LEU A 263 14.90 -2.37 8.07
C LEU A 263 13.39 -2.49 8.27
N ILE A 264 12.82 -3.70 8.12
CA ILE A 264 11.40 -3.97 8.40
C ILE A 264 11.04 -3.53 9.82
N TRP A 265 11.90 -3.83 10.76
CA TRP A 265 11.72 -3.43 12.15
C TRP A 265 11.53 -1.93 12.31
N PHE A 266 12.44 -1.13 11.75
CA PHE A 266 12.42 0.32 11.84
C PHE A 266 11.33 0.99 10.95
N THR A 267 10.57 0.22 10.17
CA THR A 267 9.34 0.73 9.55
C THR A 267 8.20 0.91 10.54
N TYR A 268 8.26 0.24 11.69
CA TYR A 268 7.20 0.17 12.71
C TYR A 268 5.83 -0.26 12.16
N SER A 269 5.78 -0.97 11.04
CA SER A 269 4.55 -1.42 10.39
C SER A 269 4.06 -2.75 10.97
N ARG A 270 2.93 -2.74 11.67
CA ARG A 270 2.34 -3.95 12.30
C ARG A 270 1.92 -5.02 11.28
N SER A 271 1.40 -4.59 10.13
CA SER A 271 0.95 -5.49 9.06
C SER A 271 2.08 -6.32 8.46
N THR A 272 3.31 -5.78 8.46
CA THR A 272 4.48 -6.47 7.90
C THR A 272 4.90 -7.68 8.75
N PHE A 273 4.79 -7.58 10.08
CA PHE A 273 5.06 -8.71 10.97
C PHE A 273 4.05 -9.83 10.78
N PHE A 274 2.77 -9.48 10.63
CA PHE A 274 1.72 -10.46 10.30
C PHE A 274 2.00 -11.15 8.97
N ALA A 275 2.36 -10.40 7.94
CA ALA A 275 2.70 -10.93 6.62
C ALA A 275 3.89 -11.90 6.67
N LEU A 276 4.97 -11.54 7.37
CA LEU A 276 6.13 -12.41 7.57
C LEU A 276 5.79 -13.69 8.33
N LEU A 277 4.94 -13.61 9.36
CA LEU A 277 4.49 -14.77 10.12
C LEU A 277 3.74 -15.76 9.22
N VAL A 278 2.81 -15.26 8.39
CA VAL A 278 2.07 -16.11 7.43
C VAL A 278 3.03 -16.80 6.46
N ALA A 279 3.97 -16.06 5.86
CA ALA A 279 4.95 -16.63 4.94
C ALA A 279 5.89 -17.64 5.63
N LEU A 280 6.25 -17.40 6.88
CA LEU A 280 7.06 -18.33 7.69
C LEU A 280 6.33 -19.65 7.93
N VAL A 281 5.04 -19.58 8.29
CA VAL A 281 4.19 -20.76 8.47
C VAL A 281 4.09 -21.56 7.18
N VAL A 282 3.76 -20.89 6.06
CA VAL A 282 3.65 -21.54 4.76
C VAL A 282 5.02 -22.13 4.32
N GLY A 283 6.10 -21.38 4.44
CA GLY A 283 7.45 -21.83 4.11
C GLY A 283 7.85 -23.07 4.94
N SER A 284 7.46 -23.13 6.21
CA SER A 284 7.68 -24.28 7.08
C SER A 284 6.91 -25.51 6.62
N ILE A 285 5.65 -25.36 6.18
CA ILE A 285 4.82 -26.44 5.64
C ILE A 285 5.44 -26.98 4.34
N LEU A 286 5.97 -26.11 3.48
CA LEU A 286 6.57 -26.50 2.20
C LEU A 286 7.94 -27.19 2.37
N SER A 287 8.63 -26.99 3.48
CA SER A 287 9.96 -27.53 3.73
C SER A 287 9.98 -29.07 3.81
N LYS A 288 11.07 -29.67 3.33
CA LYS A 288 11.35 -31.11 3.55
C LYS A 288 11.68 -31.43 5.01
N GLU A 289 12.17 -30.48 5.76
CA GLU A 289 12.55 -30.69 7.15
C GLU A 289 11.31 -30.83 8.05
N LYS A 290 11.39 -31.74 9.02
CA LYS A 290 10.33 -31.85 10.03
C LYS A 290 10.17 -30.49 10.73
N ILE A 291 8.93 -30.00 10.80
CA ILE A 291 8.55 -28.71 11.43
C ILE A 291 9.24 -28.54 12.81
N GLY A 292 9.36 -29.62 13.60
CA GLY A 292 10.06 -29.57 14.89
C GLY A 292 11.55 -29.23 14.84
N LYS A 293 12.26 -29.58 13.76
CA LYS A 293 13.66 -29.13 13.58
C LYS A 293 13.75 -27.65 13.24
N LEU A 294 12.85 -27.18 12.39
CA LEU A 294 12.79 -25.77 11.96
C LEU A 294 12.36 -24.87 13.14
N MET A 295 11.35 -25.29 13.92
CA MET A 295 10.88 -24.58 15.11
C MET A 295 11.97 -24.47 16.19
N LYS A 296 12.88 -25.42 16.29
CA LYS A 296 14.03 -25.38 17.22
C LYS A 296 14.97 -24.19 16.96
N TYR A 297 15.02 -23.66 15.74
CA TYR A 297 15.82 -22.49 15.38
C TYR A 297 14.98 -21.22 15.25
N ILE A 298 13.73 -21.34 14.76
CA ILE A 298 12.82 -20.22 14.55
C ILE A 298 12.33 -19.64 15.88
N LEU A 299 11.89 -20.47 16.84
CA LEU A 299 11.43 -20.00 18.14
C LEU A 299 12.49 -19.21 18.92
N PRO A 300 13.75 -19.70 19.08
CA PRO A 300 14.80 -18.89 19.68
C PRO A 300 15.12 -17.63 18.87
N GLY A 301 15.09 -17.69 17.54
CA GLY A 301 15.27 -16.52 16.67
C GLY A 301 14.20 -15.45 16.88
N ILE A 302 12.93 -15.84 16.93
CA ILE A 302 11.82 -14.95 17.26
C ILE A 302 11.95 -14.40 18.69
N LEU A 303 12.33 -15.24 19.65
CA LEU A 303 12.52 -14.81 21.04
C LEU A 303 13.65 -13.80 21.15
N ILE A 304 14.80 -14.06 20.51
CA ILE A 304 15.92 -13.11 20.45
C ILE A 304 15.50 -11.80 19.80
N LEU A 305 14.79 -11.85 18.68
CA LEU A 305 14.25 -10.66 18.03
C LEU A 305 13.27 -9.91 18.94
N ALA A 306 12.41 -10.61 19.68
CA ALA A 306 11.50 -9.99 20.64
C ALA A 306 12.23 -9.33 21.81
N VAL A 307 13.28 -9.98 22.35
CA VAL A 307 14.11 -9.41 23.44
C VAL A 307 14.87 -8.18 22.96
N VAL A 308 15.48 -8.27 21.77
CA VAL A 308 16.17 -7.13 21.14
C VAL A 308 15.17 -5.99 20.89
N PHE A 309 13.95 -6.32 20.49
CA PHE A 309 12.87 -5.35 20.33
C PHE A 309 12.55 -4.60 21.62
N VAL A 310 12.21 -5.33 22.63
CA VAL A 310 11.87 -4.70 23.92
C VAL A 310 13.06 -3.86 24.43
N GLY A 311 14.30 -4.34 24.18
CA GLY A 311 15.52 -3.61 24.55
C GLY A 311 15.68 -2.29 23.79
N ILE A 312 15.50 -2.30 22.47
CA ILE A 312 15.58 -1.10 21.62
C ILE A 312 14.40 -0.15 21.91
N ASP A 313 13.19 -0.69 22.08
CA ASP A 313 12.02 0.11 22.39
C ASP A 313 12.15 0.79 23.77
N LYS A 314 12.77 0.10 24.75
CA LYS A 314 13.12 0.67 26.05
C LYS A 314 14.12 1.85 25.92
N ILE A 315 15.11 1.75 25.04
CA ILE A 315 16.07 2.83 24.77
C ILE A 315 15.36 4.04 24.11
N ASN A 316 14.27 3.80 23.38
CA ASN A 316 13.44 4.84 22.76
C ASN A 316 12.18 5.17 23.60
N ASP A 317 12.25 5.08 24.93
CA ASP A 317 11.18 5.43 25.87
C ASP A 317 9.84 4.70 25.61
N PHE A 318 9.92 3.44 25.19
CA PHE A 318 8.77 2.61 24.82
C PHE A 318 7.86 3.22 23.75
N HIS A 319 8.41 4.02 22.85
CA HIS A 319 7.67 4.72 21.81
C HIS A 319 6.79 3.79 20.96
N TYR A 320 7.25 2.57 20.69
CA TYR A 320 6.50 1.60 19.92
C TYR A 320 5.35 0.95 20.72
N LEU A 321 5.62 0.53 21.94
CA LEU A 321 4.62 -0.08 22.81
C LEU A 321 3.58 0.94 23.29
N SER A 322 3.97 2.21 23.48
CA SER A 322 3.02 3.28 23.84
C SER A 322 1.98 3.53 22.75
N ARG A 323 2.36 3.47 21.47
CA ARG A 323 1.42 3.58 20.35
C ARG A 323 0.31 2.51 20.36
N TRP A 324 0.52 1.37 20.99
CA TRP A 324 -0.52 0.35 21.15
C TRP A 324 -1.60 0.75 22.17
N LYS A 325 -1.28 1.68 23.08
CA LYS A 325 -2.19 2.17 24.13
C LYS A 325 -2.94 3.45 23.75
N GLU A 326 -2.47 4.18 22.73
CA GLU A 326 -2.99 5.51 22.38
C GLU A 326 -4.21 5.52 21.46
N ASP A 327 -4.65 4.37 20.97
CA ASP A 327 -5.71 4.27 19.95
C ASP A 327 -7.14 4.47 20.51
N THR A 328 -7.32 4.75 21.82
CA THR A 328 -8.67 4.92 22.39
C THR A 328 -9.15 6.36 22.23
N PRO A 329 -10.35 6.61 21.71
CA PRO A 329 -10.91 7.97 21.64
C PRO A 329 -10.96 8.61 23.02
N LYS A 330 -10.49 9.84 23.11
CA LYS A 330 -10.51 10.62 24.37
C LYS A 330 -11.85 11.32 24.60
N THR A 331 -12.83 11.10 23.74
CA THR A 331 -14.15 11.72 23.77
C THR A 331 -15.27 10.69 23.76
N LYS A 332 -16.41 11.05 24.30
CA LYS A 332 -17.65 10.30 24.25
C LYS A 332 -18.65 10.93 23.26
N LEU A 333 -18.19 11.79 22.37
CA LEU A 333 -19.00 12.32 21.28
C LEU A 333 -19.45 11.19 20.36
N GLU A 334 -20.74 11.09 20.10
CA GLU A 334 -21.34 10.05 19.27
C GLU A 334 -21.83 10.63 17.92
N ARG A 335 -22.46 11.82 17.97
CA ARG A 335 -23.15 12.40 16.80
C ARG A 335 -23.31 13.91 16.95
N MET A 336 -23.22 14.61 15.83
CA MET A 336 -23.71 15.98 15.67
C MET A 336 -24.50 16.08 14.36
N ILE A 337 -25.66 16.71 14.37
CA ILE A 337 -26.52 16.92 13.20
C ILE A 337 -26.97 18.37 13.20
N THR A 338 -26.95 19.00 12.01
CA THR A 338 -27.52 20.35 11.82
C THR A 338 -28.98 20.24 11.40
N SER A 339 -29.85 21.05 12.02
CA SER A 339 -31.28 21.11 11.74
C SER A 339 -31.76 22.54 11.58
N LYS A 340 -33.06 22.74 11.39
CA LYS A 340 -33.67 24.08 11.35
C LYS A 340 -33.64 24.75 12.72
N ASP A 341 -33.75 23.94 13.79
CA ASP A 341 -33.95 24.43 15.14
C ASP A 341 -32.62 24.64 15.88
N GLY A 342 -31.55 23.93 15.47
CA GLY A 342 -30.26 24.02 16.09
C GLY A 342 -29.27 22.94 15.62
N VAL A 343 -28.21 22.78 16.39
CA VAL A 343 -27.24 21.68 16.24
C VAL A 343 -27.54 20.64 17.31
N GLU A 344 -28.03 19.49 16.89
CA GLU A 344 -28.26 18.33 17.75
C GLU A 344 -26.93 17.66 18.08
N LEU A 345 -26.64 17.50 19.36
CA LEU A 345 -25.42 16.89 19.89
C LEU A 345 -25.80 15.66 20.72
N CYS A 346 -25.28 14.48 20.38
CA CYS A 346 -25.32 13.29 21.24
C CYS A 346 -23.93 13.04 21.86
N TYR A 347 -23.88 13.03 23.19
CA TYR A 347 -22.67 12.85 23.97
C TYR A 347 -22.92 11.95 25.19
N ASP A 348 -22.20 10.83 25.31
CA ASP A 348 -22.35 9.82 26.39
C ASP A 348 -23.83 9.39 26.59
N GLY A 349 -24.51 9.09 25.48
CA GLY A 349 -25.93 8.68 25.46
C GLY A 349 -26.94 9.80 25.79
N LYS A 350 -26.50 11.04 25.96
CA LYS A 350 -27.37 12.20 26.26
C LYS A 350 -27.50 13.09 25.04
N GLU A 351 -28.71 13.61 24.83
CA GLU A 351 -29.03 14.51 23.73
C GLU A 351 -29.08 15.96 24.22
N TYR A 352 -28.49 16.84 23.40
CA TYR A 352 -28.44 18.29 23.62
C TYR A 352 -28.77 19.02 22.33
N LEU A 353 -29.27 20.26 22.46
CA LEU A 353 -29.51 21.17 21.34
C LEU A 353 -28.72 22.45 21.54
N ILE A 354 -27.88 22.81 20.56
CA ILE A 354 -27.13 24.06 20.55
C ILE A 354 -27.84 25.04 19.62
N THR A 355 -28.11 26.26 20.10
CA THR A 355 -28.80 27.30 19.36
C THR A 355 -28.06 28.64 19.41
N LEU A 356 -28.38 29.54 18.48
CA LEU A 356 -27.97 30.93 18.50
C LEU A 356 -29.19 31.79 18.83
N GLU A 357 -29.25 32.34 20.06
CA GLU A 357 -30.32 33.16 20.55
C GLU A 357 -29.74 34.49 21.05
N ASP A 358 -30.34 35.62 20.68
CA ASP A 358 -29.89 36.95 21.09
C ASP A 358 -28.38 37.18 20.92
N LYS A 359 -27.82 36.67 19.82
CA LYS A 359 -26.38 36.72 19.50
C LYS A 359 -25.49 35.97 20.54
N LYS A 360 -26.09 35.02 21.27
CA LYS A 360 -25.38 34.15 22.22
C LYS A 360 -25.56 32.69 21.86
N ALA A 361 -24.51 31.90 22.01
CA ALA A 361 -24.59 30.45 21.88
C ALA A 361 -25.16 29.86 23.17
N LYS A 362 -26.23 29.09 23.07
CA LYS A 362 -26.86 28.38 24.19
C LYS A 362 -26.93 26.89 23.91
N ILE A 363 -26.91 26.11 24.99
CA ILE A 363 -27.09 24.66 24.93
C ILE A 363 -28.20 24.23 25.87
N TYR A 364 -29.08 23.37 25.37
CA TYR A 364 -30.22 22.83 26.12
C TYR A 364 -30.13 21.31 26.25
N ASP A 365 -30.56 20.78 27.41
CA ASP A 365 -30.74 19.33 27.56
C ASP A 365 -32.04 18.84 26.85
N LYS A 366 -32.26 17.54 26.82
CA LYS A 366 -33.47 16.91 26.23
C LYS A 366 -34.80 17.42 26.86
N LYS A 367 -34.76 18.01 28.06
CA LYS A 367 -35.92 18.59 28.76
C LYS A 367 -36.09 20.09 28.46
N GLY A 368 -35.31 20.66 27.58
CA GLY A 368 -35.33 22.08 27.23
C GLY A 368 -34.73 22.99 28.30
N ARG A 369 -33.96 22.49 29.24
CA ARG A 369 -33.31 23.30 30.29
C ARG A 369 -31.93 23.73 29.81
N GLU A 370 -31.66 25.03 29.91
CA GLU A 370 -30.34 25.58 29.58
C GLU A 370 -29.27 24.96 30.47
N THR A 371 -28.16 24.56 29.92
CA THR A 371 -27.03 23.93 30.62
C THR A 371 -25.70 24.53 30.15
N ASP A 372 -24.61 24.14 30.78
CA ASP A 372 -23.26 24.56 30.40
C ASP A 372 -22.57 23.43 29.60
N ILE A 373 -21.92 23.75 28.48
CA ILE A 373 -21.20 22.77 27.67
C ILE A 373 -20.08 22.07 28.44
N LYS A 374 -19.49 22.73 29.45
CA LYS A 374 -18.48 22.11 30.34
C LYS A 374 -19.04 20.96 31.17
N LYS A 375 -20.37 20.87 31.31
CA LYS A 375 -21.03 19.71 31.95
C LYS A 375 -21.15 18.53 30.97
N VAL A 376 -21.03 18.78 29.65
CA VAL A 376 -21.00 17.75 28.62
C VAL A 376 -19.61 17.15 28.56
N GLU A 377 -18.59 17.99 28.37
CA GLU A 377 -17.17 17.61 28.37
C GLU A 377 -16.37 18.71 29.06
N TYR A 378 -15.51 18.36 30.03
CA TYR A 378 -14.80 19.33 30.86
C TYR A 378 -13.96 20.35 30.08
N SER A 379 -13.34 19.90 28.97
CA SER A 379 -12.54 20.74 28.07
C SER A 379 -13.37 21.53 27.06
N ALA A 380 -14.68 21.27 26.96
CA ALA A 380 -15.53 21.87 25.94
C ALA A 380 -15.74 23.38 26.17
N LYS A 381 -15.82 24.13 25.09
CA LYS A 381 -16.07 25.58 25.10
C LYS A 381 -17.05 25.92 23.93
N MET A 382 -17.88 26.94 24.18
CA MET A 382 -18.67 27.59 23.12
C MET A 382 -18.36 29.08 23.14
N ALA A 383 -18.25 29.66 21.95
CA ALA A 383 -18.05 31.09 21.76
C ALA A 383 -18.79 31.56 20.49
N ILE A 384 -19.06 32.85 20.42
CA ILE A 384 -19.42 33.50 19.17
C ILE A 384 -18.14 33.93 18.49
N ALA A 385 -17.97 33.51 17.26
CA ALA A 385 -16.90 33.92 16.35
C ALA A 385 -17.48 34.75 15.21
N GLU A 386 -16.68 35.59 14.60
CA GLU A 386 -17.05 36.41 13.45
C GLU A 386 -16.07 36.10 12.33
N TYR A 387 -16.61 35.62 11.20
CA TYR A 387 -15.87 35.35 9.97
C TYR A 387 -16.60 36.05 8.81
N ASP A 388 -15.89 36.76 7.97
CA ASP A 388 -16.47 37.43 6.81
C ASP A 388 -17.69 38.34 7.16
N GLU A 389 -17.62 39.06 8.30
CA GLU A 389 -18.68 39.92 8.88
C GLU A 389 -19.95 39.17 9.34
N GLU A 390 -19.95 37.82 9.28
CA GLU A 390 -21.05 36.99 9.78
C GLU A 390 -20.70 36.36 11.15
N LYS A 391 -21.74 36.10 11.93
CA LYS A 391 -21.61 35.50 13.28
C LYS A 391 -21.86 34.02 13.23
N TYR A 392 -20.95 33.29 13.87
CA TYR A 392 -20.93 31.84 13.98
C TYR A 392 -20.89 31.39 15.44
N ILE A 393 -21.29 30.14 15.68
CA ILE A 393 -21.07 29.45 16.94
C ILE A 393 -19.85 28.55 16.77
N ASP A 394 -18.78 28.83 17.48
CA ASP A 394 -17.66 27.91 17.62
C ASP A 394 -17.88 26.99 18.82
N VAL A 395 -17.93 25.71 18.55
CA VAL A 395 -18.04 24.65 19.55
C VAL A 395 -16.72 23.88 19.58
N TYR A 396 -15.92 24.09 20.62
CA TYR A 396 -14.72 23.30 20.85
C TYR A 396 -15.12 22.05 21.63
N LEU A 397 -14.93 20.88 21.02
CA LEU A 397 -15.26 19.56 21.56
C LEU A 397 -14.34 18.51 20.94
N CYS A 398 -13.96 17.48 21.70
CA CYS A 398 -13.03 16.41 21.27
C CYS A 398 -11.70 16.93 20.65
N ASN A 399 -11.15 17.98 21.20
CA ASN A 399 -9.93 18.66 20.72
C ASN A 399 -10.05 19.26 19.30
N GLN A 400 -11.26 19.51 18.82
CA GLN A 400 -11.55 20.11 17.50
C GLN A 400 -12.52 21.27 17.66
N THR A 401 -12.45 22.25 16.77
CA THR A 401 -13.44 23.33 16.69
C THR A 401 -14.43 23.02 15.57
N PHE A 402 -15.71 23.04 15.91
CA PHE A 402 -16.81 22.94 14.94
C PHE A 402 -17.49 24.30 14.85
N THR A 403 -17.48 24.91 13.67
CA THR A 403 -18.06 26.23 13.42
C THR A 403 -19.42 26.08 12.76
N PHE A 404 -20.46 26.66 13.38
CA PHE A 404 -21.84 26.60 12.89
C PHE A 404 -22.39 27.99 12.59
N GLY A 405 -22.94 28.13 11.38
CA GLY A 405 -23.73 29.30 10.97
C GLY A 405 -25.21 29.00 10.92
N LYS A 406 -26.01 30.06 10.75
CA LYS A 406 -27.47 29.98 10.55
C LYS A 406 -27.88 30.81 9.34
N ASN A 407 -28.61 30.20 8.42
CA ASN A 407 -29.19 30.86 7.26
C ASN A 407 -30.71 30.62 7.19
N SER A 408 -31.35 31.00 6.11
CA SER A 408 -32.82 30.85 5.91
C SER A 408 -33.30 29.38 5.91
N LYS A 409 -32.36 28.39 5.69
CA LYS A 409 -32.68 26.97 5.68
C LYS A 409 -32.45 26.29 7.03
N GLY A 410 -31.83 26.98 7.99
CA GLY A 410 -31.47 26.44 9.31
C GLY A 410 -29.99 26.55 9.60
N TYR A 411 -29.53 25.74 10.55
CA TYR A 411 -28.10 25.69 10.93
C TYR A 411 -27.30 24.86 9.94
N TYR A 412 -26.05 25.25 9.72
CA TYR A 412 -25.09 24.54 8.86
C TYR A 412 -23.70 24.52 9.52
N TYR A 413 -22.87 23.56 9.14
CA TYR A 413 -21.47 23.49 9.50
C TYR A 413 -20.65 24.29 8.47
N ARG A 414 -19.81 25.21 8.95
CA ARG A 414 -18.83 25.93 8.13
C ARG A 414 -17.54 25.13 8.13
N THR A 415 -17.15 24.63 6.97
CA THR A 415 -15.92 23.86 6.79
C THR A 415 -14.69 24.77 6.90
N GLU A 416 -13.49 24.19 7.03
CA GLU A 416 -12.22 24.95 7.16
C GLU A 416 -11.98 25.87 5.95
N ASN A 417 -12.43 25.48 4.76
CA ASN A 417 -12.36 26.32 3.55
C ASN A 417 -13.54 27.30 3.40
N GLY A 418 -14.31 27.53 4.46
CA GLY A 418 -15.39 28.49 4.51
C GLY A 418 -16.69 28.07 3.83
N LYS A 419 -16.80 26.84 3.28
CA LYS A 419 -18.02 26.36 2.61
C LYS A 419 -19.08 25.89 3.61
N GLU A 420 -20.35 26.13 3.27
CA GLU A 420 -21.49 25.64 4.04
C GLU A 420 -21.82 24.19 3.71
N THR A 421 -22.06 23.37 4.73
CA THR A 421 -22.52 22.00 4.56
C THR A 421 -23.41 21.56 5.71
N GLN A 422 -24.20 20.49 5.50
CA GLN A 422 -25.01 19.90 6.56
C GLN A 422 -24.27 18.76 7.24
N LEU A 423 -24.32 18.71 8.57
CA LEU A 423 -23.98 17.50 9.31
C LEU A 423 -25.19 16.57 9.31
N THR A 424 -25.03 15.37 8.80
CA THR A 424 -26.08 14.36 8.68
C THR A 424 -25.61 13.03 9.26
N ASP A 425 -26.53 12.14 9.60
CA ASP A 425 -26.19 10.78 9.97
C ASP A 425 -25.59 10.05 8.76
N ILE A 426 -24.43 9.44 8.98
CA ILE A 426 -23.71 8.71 7.94
C ILE A 426 -23.98 7.21 8.07
N PRO A 427 -24.42 6.54 6.98
CA PRO A 427 -24.60 5.09 7.00
C PRO A 427 -23.32 4.37 7.40
N LYS A 428 -23.41 3.54 8.44
CA LYS A 428 -22.28 2.78 8.98
C LYS A 428 -22.73 1.39 9.45
N VAL A 429 -21.79 0.46 9.47
CA VAL A 429 -21.94 -0.79 10.21
C VAL A 429 -21.47 -0.55 11.64
N ASP A 430 -22.28 -0.95 12.61
CA ASP A 430 -21.91 -0.82 14.02
C ASP A 430 -20.68 -1.69 14.32
N ALA A 431 -19.62 -1.05 14.80
CA ALA A 431 -18.40 -1.71 15.22
C ALA A 431 -18.33 -1.93 16.76
N GLY A 432 -19.41 -1.68 17.47
CA GLY A 432 -19.50 -1.86 18.92
C GLY A 432 -18.52 -0.96 19.69
N GLY A 433 -18.31 0.28 19.24
CA GLY A 433 -17.39 1.24 19.84
C GLY A 433 -15.91 0.92 19.60
N LYS A 434 -15.59 0.04 18.63
CA LYS A 434 -14.21 -0.39 18.29
C LYS A 434 -13.64 0.28 17.04
N GLU A 435 -14.24 1.35 16.56
CA GLU A 435 -13.84 2.08 15.36
C GLU A 435 -12.41 2.61 15.42
N TYR A 436 -11.89 2.87 16.61
CA TYR A 436 -10.51 3.31 16.84
C TYR A 436 -9.46 2.23 16.54
N LEU A 437 -9.83 0.95 16.53
CA LEU A 437 -8.87 -0.15 16.33
C LEU A 437 -8.23 -0.10 14.94
N GLY A 438 -6.98 -0.61 14.89
CA GLY A 438 -6.19 -0.65 13.68
C GLY A 438 -5.77 0.74 13.18
N SER A 439 -5.56 1.69 14.08
CA SER A 439 -5.25 3.09 13.75
C SER A 439 -6.36 3.73 12.89
N GLY A 440 -7.61 3.54 13.29
CA GLY A 440 -8.79 4.06 12.61
C GLY A 440 -9.25 3.26 11.38
N ARG A 441 -8.63 2.12 11.08
CA ARG A 441 -9.07 1.29 9.93
C ARG A 441 -10.49 0.75 10.10
N ILE A 442 -10.88 0.33 11.33
CA ILE A 442 -12.23 -0.14 11.59
C ILE A 442 -13.27 0.98 11.37
N TYR A 443 -12.94 2.24 11.71
CA TYR A 443 -13.76 3.39 11.34
C TYR A 443 -13.97 3.47 9.82
N ILE A 444 -12.89 3.43 9.04
CA ILE A 444 -12.99 3.51 7.58
C ILE A 444 -13.81 2.33 7.03
N TRP A 445 -13.57 1.11 7.50
CA TRP A 445 -14.29 -0.08 7.05
C TRP A 445 -15.77 -0.01 7.38
N SER A 446 -16.13 0.46 8.59
CA SER A 446 -17.54 0.58 8.99
C SER A 446 -18.36 1.51 8.07
N ARG A 447 -17.73 2.53 7.48
CA ARG A 447 -18.34 3.46 6.49
C ARG A 447 -18.20 2.92 5.06
N THR A 448 -17.20 2.09 4.78
CA THR A 448 -17.02 1.48 3.45
C THR A 448 -18.02 0.34 3.19
N LEU A 449 -18.30 -0.50 4.20
CA LEU A 449 -19.18 -1.66 4.03
C LEU A 449 -20.57 -1.33 3.48
N PRO A 450 -21.27 -0.26 3.91
CA PRO A 450 -22.55 0.13 3.30
C PRO A 450 -22.45 0.48 1.82
N ILE A 451 -21.30 1.02 1.37
CA ILE A 451 -21.08 1.44 -0.02
C ILE A 451 -20.97 0.24 -0.95
N LEU A 452 -20.47 -0.91 -0.48
CA LEU A 452 -20.25 -2.12 -1.28
C LEU A 452 -21.50 -2.58 -2.01
N LYS A 453 -22.69 -2.40 -1.41
CA LYS A 453 -23.99 -2.78 -2.01
C LYS A 453 -24.23 -2.06 -3.34
N LYS A 454 -23.68 -0.87 -3.52
CA LYS A 454 -23.81 -0.07 -4.74
C LYS A 454 -22.91 -0.60 -5.86
N TYR A 455 -21.79 -1.24 -5.53
CA TYR A 455 -20.73 -1.64 -6.45
C TYR A 455 -20.59 -3.17 -6.59
N ILE A 456 -21.71 -3.88 -6.71
CA ILE A 456 -21.71 -5.35 -6.87
C ILE A 456 -21.29 -5.75 -8.29
N VAL A 457 -21.84 -5.11 -9.31
CA VAL A 457 -21.59 -5.46 -10.72
C VAL A 457 -20.36 -4.74 -11.24
N ALA A 458 -20.41 -3.42 -11.26
CA ALA A 458 -19.28 -2.58 -11.64
C ALA A 458 -18.85 -1.74 -10.45
N GLY A 459 -17.57 -1.42 -10.37
CA GLY A 459 -17.03 -0.54 -9.35
C GLY A 459 -17.33 0.94 -9.60
N SER A 460 -16.86 1.79 -8.69
CA SER A 460 -16.92 3.25 -8.84
C SER A 460 -15.96 3.79 -9.91
N GLY A 461 -15.02 2.97 -10.36
CA GLY A 461 -13.91 3.29 -11.23
C GLY A 461 -12.57 3.21 -10.51
N PRO A 462 -11.48 2.83 -11.20
CA PRO A 462 -10.12 2.89 -10.65
C PRO A 462 -9.83 4.24 -10.02
N ASP A 463 -9.20 4.23 -8.86
CA ASP A 463 -8.72 5.38 -8.11
C ASP A 463 -9.77 6.44 -7.70
N THR A 464 -11.04 6.04 -7.57
CA THR A 464 -12.16 6.93 -7.21
C THR A 464 -12.66 6.76 -5.77
N PHE A 465 -11.96 6.00 -4.91
CA PHE A 465 -12.42 5.73 -3.54
C PHE A 465 -12.71 7.00 -2.74
N ALA A 466 -11.84 8.02 -2.84
CA ALA A 466 -12.00 9.28 -2.12
C ALA A 466 -13.32 10.01 -2.48
N GLU A 467 -13.82 9.84 -3.70
CA GLU A 467 -15.04 10.49 -4.17
C GLU A 467 -16.32 9.76 -3.75
N VAL A 468 -16.22 8.47 -3.41
CA VAL A 468 -17.39 7.66 -3.04
C VAL A 468 -17.46 7.36 -1.53
N PHE A 469 -16.35 7.52 -0.81
CA PHE A 469 -16.35 7.47 0.63
C PHE A 469 -17.13 8.68 1.20
N PRO A 470 -17.90 8.53 2.30
CA PRO A 470 -18.68 9.64 2.88
C PRO A 470 -17.75 10.66 3.57
N GLN A 471 -17.09 11.50 2.78
CA GLN A 471 -16.15 12.52 3.26
C GLN A 471 -16.82 13.58 4.16
N ASN A 472 -18.15 13.67 4.12
CA ASN A 472 -18.95 14.53 4.97
C ASN A 472 -19.18 13.96 6.40
N ASP A 473 -18.55 12.83 6.77
CA ASP A 473 -18.50 12.35 8.15
C ASP A 473 -17.47 13.15 8.98
N TYR A 474 -17.71 14.46 9.10
CA TYR A 474 -16.79 15.36 9.82
C TYR A 474 -16.61 14.98 11.29
N VAL A 475 -17.70 14.55 11.95
CA VAL A 475 -17.68 14.12 13.34
C VAL A 475 -16.88 12.83 13.51
N GLY A 476 -17.13 11.82 12.69
CA GLY A 476 -16.37 10.57 12.73
C GLY A 476 -14.89 10.79 12.41
N LYS A 477 -14.57 11.67 11.44
CA LYS A 477 -13.17 12.03 11.13
C LYS A 477 -12.50 12.77 12.28
N ALA A 478 -13.21 13.67 12.97
CA ALA A 478 -12.68 14.35 14.15
C ALA A 478 -12.33 13.36 15.27
N ILE A 479 -13.19 12.38 15.51
CA ILE A 479 -13.03 11.39 16.60
C ILE A 479 -11.93 10.37 16.24
N TYR A 480 -11.98 9.78 15.04
CA TYR A 480 -11.19 8.60 14.70
C TYR A 480 -10.00 8.87 13.78
N ALA A 481 -9.97 10.03 13.11
CA ALA A 481 -8.88 10.47 12.25
C ALA A 481 -8.17 11.74 12.77
N ASN A 482 -8.57 12.25 13.93
CA ASN A 482 -8.04 13.44 14.63
C ASN A 482 -8.10 14.75 13.81
N ASN A 483 -8.87 14.79 12.73
CA ASN A 483 -9.06 15.97 11.89
C ASN A 483 -10.36 15.83 11.09
N PRO A 484 -11.35 16.72 11.26
CA PRO A 484 -12.62 16.68 10.51
C PRO A 484 -12.44 16.93 9.01
N ALA A 485 -11.39 17.66 8.61
CA ALA A 485 -11.09 17.96 7.23
C ALA A 485 -10.28 16.87 6.51
N ARG A 486 -9.74 15.89 7.24
CA ARG A 486 -8.92 14.83 6.67
C ARG A 486 -9.65 14.11 5.53
N VAL A 487 -9.00 14.02 4.37
CA VAL A 487 -9.49 13.22 3.24
C VAL A 487 -9.17 11.74 3.49
N ILE A 488 -10.18 10.89 3.41
CA ILE A 488 -10.02 9.43 3.45
C ILE A 488 -9.91 8.93 2.02
N GLU A 489 -8.69 8.67 1.58
CA GLU A 489 -8.36 8.34 0.19
C GLU A 489 -8.53 6.86 -0.14
N LYS A 490 -8.49 6.00 0.88
CA LYS A 490 -8.38 4.54 0.71
C LYS A 490 -8.84 3.80 1.96
N PRO A 491 -9.28 2.54 1.81
CA PRO A 491 -9.77 1.75 2.93
C PRO A 491 -8.66 1.11 3.78
N HIS A 492 -7.39 1.20 3.38
CA HIS A 492 -6.28 0.44 3.95
C HIS A 492 -6.55 -1.07 4.00
N ASN A 493 -7.18 -1.57 2.94
CA ASN A 493 -7.47 -2.98 2.68
C ASN A 493 -7.68 -3.13 1.17
N ASP A 494 -6.74 -3.76 0.48
CA ASP A 494 -6.78 -3.88 -0.98
C ASP A 494 -8.02 -4.64 -1.47
N TYR A 495 -8.47 -5.65 -0.73
CA TYR A 495 -9.66 -6.42 -1.12
C TYR A 495 -10.94 -5.56 -1.10
N LEU A 496 -11.13 -4.72 -0.08
CA LEU A 496 -12.22 -3.75 -0.04
C LEU A 496 -12.08 -2.69 -1.13
N MET A 497 -10.85 -2.23 -1.38
CA MET A 497 -10.56 -1.26 -2.43
C MET A 497 -10.91 -1.81 -3.81
N GLN A 498 -10.51 -3.07 -4.10
CA GLN A 498 -10.86 -3.73 -5.37
C GLN A 498 -12.38 -3.86 -5.55
N TRP A 499 -13.11 -4.22 -4.48
CA TRP A 499 -14.57 -4.29 -4.58
C TRP A 499 -15.19 -2.93 -4.89
N VAL A 500 -14.85 -1.89 -4.12
CA VAL A 500 -15.41 -0.55 -4.34
C VAL A 500 -15.08 -0.03 -5.73
N GLN A 501 -13.80 -0.10 -6.14
CA GLN A 501 -13.31 0.55 -7.37
C GLN A 501 -13.57 -0.26 -8.63
N ASN A 502 -13.47 -1.61 -8.57
CA ASN A 502 -13.54 -2.47 -9.75
C ASN A 502 -14.73 -3.42 -9.75
N GLY A 503 -15.50 -3.48 -8.65
CA GLY A 503 -16.67 -4.32 -8.50
C GLY A 503 -16.39 -5.69 -7.86
N PHE A 504 -17.46 -6.36 -7.38
CA PHE A 504 -17.33 -7.66 -6.69
C PHE A 504 -16.77 -8.75 -7.59
N LEU A 505 -17.16 -8.78 -8.87
CA LEU A 505 -16.62 -9.77 -9.82
C LEU A 505 -15.12 -9.59 -10.07
N ALA A 506 -14.62 -8.35 -10.04
CA ALA A 506 -13.18 -8.09 -10.11
C ALA A 506 -12.45 -8.68 -8.90
N LEU A 507 -12.98 -8.47 -7.69
CA LEU A 507 -12.43 -9.06 -6.46
C LEU A 507 -12.42 -10.59 -6.54
N VAL A 508 -13.54 -11.21 -6.95
CA VAL A 508 -13.64 -12.67 -7.08
C VAL A 508 -12.62 -13.19 -8.09
N ALA A 509 -12.47 -12.54 -9.24
CA ALA A 509 -11.49 -12.93 -10.25
C ALA A 509 -10.04 -12.79 -9.76
N MET A 510 -9.71 -11.72 -9.03
CA MET A 510 -8.40 -11.54 -8.40
C MET A 510 -8.12 -12.64 -7.37
N ILE A 511 -9.07 -12.93 -6.48
CA ILE A 511 -8.94 -14.01 -5.48
C ILE A 511 -8.82 -15.37 -6.16
N ALA A 512 -9.57 -15.64 -7.22
CA ALA A 512 -9.46 -16.88 -7.98
C ALA A 512 -8.05 -17.07 -8.56
N PHE A 513 -7.45 -16.00 -9.10
CA PHE A 513 -6.05 -16.06 -9.52
C PHE A 513 -5.10 -16.33 -8.35
N TYR A 514 -5.29 -15.68 -7.20
CA TYR A 514 -4.48 -15.93 -6.00
C TYR A 514 -4.57 -17.39 -5.55
N VAL A 515 -5.76 -17.96 -5.54
CA VAL A 515 -5.98 -19.38 -5.20
C VAL A 515 -5.27 -20.32 -6.20
N LEU A 516 -5.34 -20.01 -7.50
CA LEU A 516 -4.64 -20.79 -8.52
C LEU A 516 -3.11 -20.68 -8.39
N LEU A 517 -2.59 -19.48 -8.11
CA LEU A 517 -1.17 -19.24 -7.82
C LEU A 517 -0.72 -20.05 -6.60
N LEU A 518 -1.48 -19.95 -5.49
CA LEU A 518 -1.18 -20.66 -4.25
C LEU A 518 -1.21 -22.18 -4.46
N LYS A 519 -2.22 -22.70 -5.15
CA LYS A 519 -2.35 -24.12 -5.43
C LYS A 519 -1.22 -24.62 -6.32
N LYS A 520 -0.96 -23.95 -7.47
CA LYS A 520 0.05 -24.39 -8.43
C LYS A 520 1.45 -24.34 -7.84
N CYS A 521 1.86 -23.21 -7.29
CA CYS A 521 3.18 -23.05 -6.70
C CYS A 521 3.32 -23.87 -5.40
N GLY A 522 2.30 -23.89 -4.54
CA GLY A 522 2.31 -24.66 -3.31
C GLY A 522 2.51 -26.16 -3.57
N THR A 523 1.78 -26.75 -4.52
CA THR A 523 1.95 -28.14 -4.93
C THR A 523 3.35 -28.39 -5.50
N PHE A 524 3.85 -27.49 -6.34
CA PHE A 524 5.17 -27.63 -6.96
C PHE A 524 6.30 -27.56 -5.94
N TYR A 525 6.27 -26.59 -5.00
CA TYR A 525 7.36 -26.39 -4.02
C TYR A 525 7.27 -27.32 -2.80
N TYR A 526 6.15 -28.01 -2.60
CA TYR A 526 5.98 -28.91 -1.45
C TYR A 526 7.05 -29.98 -1.41
N LYS A 527 7.90 -29.95 -0.36
CA LYS A 527 9.03 -30.85 -0.13
C LYS A 527 10.02 -30.96 -1.31
N ARG A 528 10.10 -29.94 -2.16
CA ARG A 528 10.98 -29.95 -3.32
C ARG A 528 12.43 -29.63 -2.92
N GLU A 529 13.38 -30.24 -3.64
CA GLU A 529 14.80 -29.90 -3.50
C GLU A 529 15.11 -28.57 -4.14
N LEU A 530 15.86 -27.73 -3.39
CA LEU A 530 16.28 -26.41 -3.82
C LEU A 530 17.70 -26.50 -4.43
N SER A 531 17.86 -27.27 -5.50
CA SER A 531 19.16 -27.53 -6.12
C SER A 531 19.62 -26.42 -7.05
N ASP A 532 18.70 -25.79 -7.77
CA ASP A 532 18.95 -24.81 -8.81
C ASP A 532 18.40 -23.43 -8.47
N ILE A 533 18.90 -22.39 -9.16
CA ILE A 533 18.52 -20.99 -8.93
C ILE A 533 17.05 -20.71 -9.30
N LYS A 534 16.49 -21.39 -10.32
CA LYS A 534 15.10 -21.22 -10.74
C LYS A 534 14.16 -21.59 -9.60
N THR A 535 14.37 -22.78 -9.03
CA THR A 535 13.56 -23.29 -7.91
C THR A 535 13.71 -22.44 -6.65
N ARG A 536 14.96 -22.00 -6.34
CA ARG A 536 15.24 -21.15 -5.16
C ARG A 536 14.56 -19.79 -5.30
N LEU A 537 14.81 -19.08 -6.40
CA LEU A 537 14.25 -17.75 -6.62
C LEU A 537 12.73 -17.80 -6.76
N GLY A 538 12.22 -18.81 -7.49
CA GLY A 538 10.78 -19.00 -7.65
C GLY A 538 10.07 -19.24 -6.31
N LEU A 539 10.62 -20.08 -5.41
CA LEU A 539 10.07 -20.27 -4.07
C LEU A 539 10.15 -18.98 -3.24
N GLY A 540 11.28 -18.26 -3.30
CA GLY A 540 11.42 -16.98 -2.60
C GLY A 540 10.38 -15.96 -3.07
N CYS A 541 10.18 -15.80 -4.37
CA CYS A 541 9.15 -14.94 -4.96
C CYS A 541 7.73 -15.39 -4.57
N TYR A 542 7.45 -16.69 -4.55
CA TYR A 542 6.16 -17.24 -4.11
C TYR A 542 5.84 -16.87 -2.67
N LEU A 543 6.81 -17.05 -1.75
CA LEU A 543 6.65 -16.65 -0.35
C LEU A 543 6.52 -15.12 -0.20
N GLY A 544 7.23 -14.35 -1.04
CA GLY A 544 7.05 -12.90 -1.14
C GLY A 544 5.64 -12.50 -1.58
N CYS A 545 5.05 -13.25 -2.53
CA CYS A 545 3.64 -13.06 -2.91
C CYS A 545 2.68 -13.34 -1.74
N ILE A 546 2.96 -14.36 -0.92
CA ILE A 546 2.17 -14.66 0.28
C ILE A 546 2.25 -13.50 1.27
N CYS A 547 3.45 -12.93 1.49
CA CYS A 547 3.60 -11.73 2.31
C CYS A 547 2.74 -10.57 1.80
N TYR A 548 2.78 -10.29 0.50
CA TYR A 548 1.97 -9.23 -0.10
C TYR A 548 0.48 -9.49 0.10
N MET A 549 -0.03 -10.67 -0.26
CA MET A 549 -1.45 -11.04 -0.12
C MET A 549 -1.93 -10.94 1.34
N ALA A 550 -1.13 -11.40 2.30
CA ALA A 550 -1.46 -11.28 3.72
C ALA A 550 -1.40 -9.82 4.21
N GLY A 551 -0.38 -9.07 3.79
CA GLY A 551 -0.23 -7.66 4.12
C GLY A 551 -1.33 -6.77 3.55
N SER A 552 -1.89 -7.12 2.40
CA SER A 552 -2.99 -6.42 1.72
C SER A 552 -4.33 -6.46 2.45
N LEU A 553 -4.47 -7.30 3.49
CA LEU A 553 -5.60 -7.21 4.42
C LEU A 553 -5.59 -5.90 5.23
N PHE A 554 -4.43 -5.27 5.39
CA PHE A 554 -4.24 -4.07 6.19
C PHE A 554 -3.54 -2.93 5.43
N ASN A 555 -3.28 -3.10 4.14
CA ASN A 555 -2.66 -2.12 3.26
C ASN A 555 -3.36 -2.13 1.91
N ASP A 556 -3.14 -1.07 1.16
CA ASP A 556 -3.70 -0.89 -0.17
C ASP A 556 -2.70 -1.32 -1.25
N SER A 557 -3.20 -1.59 -2.44
CA SER A 557 -2.40 -1.60 -3.67
C SER A 557 -1.72 -0.24 -3.85
N THR A 558 -0.47 -0.25 -4.26
CA THR A 558 0.32 0.98 -4.49
C THR A 558 1.34 0.80 -5.61
N LEU A 559 1.67 1.89 -6.31
CA LEU A 559 2.76 1.92 -7.28
C LEU A 559 4.13 1.51 -6.71
N TYR A 560 4.28 1.57 -5.38
CA TYR A 560 5.54 1.28 -4.71
C TYR A 560 5.80 -0.22 -4.52
N THR A 561 4.75 -1.02 -4.38
CA THR A 561 4.83 -2.42 -3.95
C THR A 561 4.16 -3.38 -4.92
N THR A 562 3.02 -3.01 -5.49
CA THR A 562 2.18 -3.88 -6.31
C THR A 562 2.88 -4.36 -7.60
N PRO A 563 3.67 -3.55 -8.32
CA PRO A 563 4.42 -4.05 -9.49
C PRO A 563 5.39 -5.19 -9.14
N VAL A 564 6.05 -5.11 -7.98
CA VAL A 564 6.96 -6.17 -7.50
C VAL A 564 6.21 -7.47 -7.25
N PHE A 565 5.04 -7.40 -6.60
CA PHE A 565 4.18 -8.55 -6.37
C PHE A 565 3.80 -9.26 -7.69
N TRP A 566 3.35 -8.52 -8.71
CA TRP A 566 2.94 -9.11 -9.96
C TRP A 566 4.10 -9.70 -10.76
N ILE A 567 5.28 -9.07 -10.72
CA ILE A 567 6.50 -9.65 -11.30
C ILE A 567 6.88 -10.94 -10.56
N PHE A 568 6.87 -10.94 -9.23
CA PHE A 568 7.19 -12.11 -8.40
C PHE A 568 6.21 -13.27 -8.65
N ALA A 569 4.92 -12.98 -8.80
CA ALA A 569 3.90 -13.97 -9.15
C ALA A 569 4.21 -14.63 -10.52
N GLY A 570 4.58 -13.83 -11.51
CA GLY A 570 5.00 -14.32 -12.83
C GLY A 570 6.25 -15.20 -12.75
N ILE A 571 7.29 -14.79 -12.00
CA ILE A 571 8.52 -15.56 -11.80
C ILE A 571 8.25 -16.89 -11.10
N ALA A 572 7.44 -16.87 -10.02
CA ALA A 572 7.06 -18.06 -9.27
C ALA A 572 6.32 -19.09 -10.15
N LEU A 573 5.37 -18.62 -10.98
CA LEU A 573 4.67 -19.45 -11.96
C LEU A 573 5.60 -19.98 -13.05
N ALA A 574 6.49 -19.14 -13.60
CA ALA A 574 7.45 -19.58 -14.62
C ALA A 574 8.31 -20.74 -14.12
N SER A 575 8.87 -20.61 -12.90
CA SER A 575 9.64 -21.67 -12.25
C SER A 575 8.83 -22.96 -12.05
N ALA A 576 7.54 -22.84 -11.68
CA ALA A 576 6.68 -23.99 -11.40
C ALA A 576 6.19 -24.73 -12.66
N TYR A 577 6.13 -24.07 -13.82
CA TYR A 577 5.67 -24.69 -15.07
C TYR A 577 6.79 -25.27 -15.93
N GLU A 578 7.98 -24.70 -15.91
CA GLU A 578 9.08 -25.18 -16.76
C GLU A 578 9.60 -26.58 -16.37
N VAL A 579 9.46 -26.97 -15.13
CA VAL A 579 9.99 -28.25 -14.63
C VAL A 579 8.98 -29.39 -14.87
N GLU A 580 7.74 -29.10 -15.27
CA GLU A 580 6.74 -30.12 -15.64
C GLU A 580 6.83 -30.59 -17.10
N LYS A 581 7.76 -30.06 -17.89
CA LYS A 581 8.08 -30.53 -19.25
C LYS A 581 9.16 -31.63 -19.18
#